data_fca186197308baae2a49ccf6bab600aa
#
_entry.id   fca186197308baae2a49ccf6bab600aa
#
_cell.length_a   1.000
_cell.length_b   1.000
_cell.length_c   1.000
_cell.angle_alpha   90.00
_cell.angle_beta   90.00
_cell.angle_gamma   90.00
#
_symmetry.space_group_name_H-M   'P 1'
#
loop_
_entity.id
_entity.type
_entity.pdbx_description
1 polymer ?
#
loop_
_entity_poly.entity_id
_entity_poly.type
_entity_poly.pdbx_seq_one_letter_code
_entity_poly.pdbx_strand_id
1 'polypeptide(L)'
;MEQKQEKFSTIGYIAAALGMCIGTGNVWRFPRVCAANGGGAFIIAWTIAMLVFAVPLLSTEMAFGKKTRLGCIGTFRDAGGKKYTWMGFFVAAVCFFLMSYYCVLQGYCMKYAVNSVTSAFKPNLSTETTSAMWTAFTDSQAQVILFHAIGFALACFIVYQGIAGGIEKFCKVAIPALFIILVGLAIYAVTLNGASQGLQYLFTVKKEYILSPNTWIQAFIQAAWSTGAGWGFIITYANYVGEEEDVPTSCLIMGLGLSLIHISEPTRLALIS
;
A
#
# COMPACT_ATOMS: atom_id res chain seq x y z
N MET A 1 18.34 -24.69 23.91
CA MET A 1 18.07 -23.24 23.89
C MET A 1 16.80 -23.04 23.06
N GLU A 2 15.67 -22.80 23.69
CA GLU A 2 14.48 -22.34 22.96
C GLU A 2 14.81 -20.98 22.34
N GLN A 3 14.90 -20.93 21.03
CA GLN A 3 14.97 -19.65 20.31
C GLN A 3 13.66 -18.91 20.62
N LYS A 4 13.74 -17.86 21.43
CA LYS A 4 12.63 -16.99 21.73
C LYS A 4 12.14 -16.44 20.40
N GLN A 5 11.02 -16.94 19.91
CA GLN A 5 10.44 -16.51 18.65
C GLN A 5 10.20 -15.00 18.72
N GLU A 6 10.81 -14.24 17.81
CA GLU A 6 10.56 -12.80 17.71
C GLU A 6 9.06 -12.56 17.48
N LYS A 7 8.49 -11.61 18.24
CA LYS A 7 7.09 -11.23 18.11
C LYS A 7 7.00 -9.72 17.90
N PHE A 8 6.04 -9.30 17.10
CA PHE A 8 5.66 -7.91 17.03
C PHE A 8 5.05 -7.44 18.36
N SER A 9 5.26 -6.18 18.71
CA SER A 9 4.35 -5.49 19.62
C SER A 9 3.04 -5.19 18.89
N THR A 10 1.91 -5.00 19.59
CA THR A 10 0.61 -4.67 18.97
C THR A 10 0.70 -3.46 18.03
N ILE A 11 1.30 -2.36 18.52
CA ILE A 11 1.53 -1.15 17.70
C ILE A 11 2.49 -1.45 16.54
N GLY A 12 3.53 -2.26 16.78
CA GLY A 12 4.48 -2.67 15.76
C GLY A 12 3.84 -3.51 14.67
N TYR A 13 2.96 -4.42 15.03
CA TYR A 13 2.20 -5.22 14.08
C TYR A 13 1.31 -4.34 13.19
N ILE A 14 0.51 -3.45 13.80
CA ILE A 14 -0.36 -2.53 13.06
C ILE A 14 0.47 -1.64 12.13
N ALA A 15 1.58 -1.09 12.61
CA ALA A 15 2.47 -0.27 11.77
C ALA A 15 3.09 -1.08 10.63
N ALA A 16 3.56 -2.30 10.88
CA ALA A 16 4.12 -3.17 9.85
C ALA A 16 3.07 -3.59 8.82
N ALA A 17 1.86 -3.93 9.28
CA ALA A 17 0.75 -4.31 8.41
C ALA A 17 0.26 -3.12 7.55
N LEU A 18 0.14 -1.93 8.13
CA LEU A 18 -0.12 -0.70 7.36
C LEU A 18 1.01 -0.42 6.36
N GLY A 19 2.28 -0.58 6.77
CA GLY A 19 3.44 -0.41 5.89
C GLY A 19 3.42 -1.35 4.70
N MET A 20 2.99 -2.59 4.91
CA MET A 20 2.80 -3.57 3.83
C MET A 20 1.66 -3.17 2.88
N CYS A 21 0.56 -2.66 3.43
CA CYS A 21 -0.61 -2.26 2.66
C CYS A 21 -0.38 -0.95 1.87
N ILE A 22 0.45 -0.03 2.40
CA ILE A 22 0.70 1.27 1.80
C ILE A 22 1.81 1.14 0.75
N GLY A 23 1.42 1.03 -0.49
CA GLY A 23 2.32 1.01 -1.64
C GLY A 23 2.02 2.13 -2.63
N THR A 24 2.69 2.10 -3.76
CA THR A 24 2.45 3.01 -4.90
C THR A 24 1.00 2.96 -5.39
N GLY A 25 0.32 1.83 -5.17
CA GLY A 25 -1.10 1.65 -5.48
C GLY A 25 -2.02 2.59 -4.69
N ASN A 26 -1.66 2.95 -3.48
CA ASN A 26 -2.45 3.84 -2.64
C ASN A 26 -2.21 5.30 -3.02
N VAL A 27 -0.94 5.69 -3.15
CA VAL A 27 -0.54 7.08 -3.38
C VAL A 27 -0.78 7.54 -4.82
N TRP A 28 -0.66 6.66 -5.80
CA TRP A 28 -0.77 7.00 -7.22
C TRP A 28 -2.01 6.44 -7.90
N ARG A 29 -2.31 5.14 -7.70
CA ARG A 29 -3.41 4.50 -8.42
C ARG A 29 -4.78 4.94 -7.90
N PHE A 30 -4.95 5.05 -6.57
CA PHE A 30 -6.24 5.38 -5.96
C PHE A 30 -6.78 6.73 -6.46
N PRO A 31 -6.03 7.86 -6.39
CA PRO A 31 -6.53 9.14 -6.87
C PRO A 31 -6.95 9.11 -8.33
N ARG A 32 -6.13 8.49 -9.18
CA ARG A 32 -6.41 8.39 -10.62
C ARG A 32 -7.69 7.58 -10.91
N VAL A 33 -7.84 6.43 -10.24
CA VAL A 33 -9.02 5.57 -10.44
C VAL A 33 -10.27 6.23 -9.85
N CYS A 34 -10.15 6.90 -8.70
CA CYS A 34 -11.23 7.68 -8.10
C CYS A 34 -11.71 8.77 -9.04
N ALA A 35 -10.80 9.55 -9.64
CA ALA A 35 -11.15 10.57 -10.62
C ALA A 35 -11.82 10.01 -11.88
N ALA A 36 -11.29 8.91 -12.41
CA ALA A 36 -11.83 8.28 -13.63
C ALA A 36 -13.21 7.63 -13.43
N ASN A 37 -13.61 7.34 -12.18
CA ASN A 37 -14.84 6.63 -11.84
C ASN A 37 -15.82 7.48 -11.00
N GLY A 38 -15.83 8.80 -11.21
CA GLY A 38 -16.87 9.68 -10.69
C GLY A 38 -16.69 10.13 -9.24
N GLY A 39 -15.43 10.20 -8.72
CA GLY A 39 -15.12 10.77 -7.43
C GLY A 39 -15.89 10.15 -6.26
N GLY A 40 -16.91 10.86 -5.77
CA GLY A 40 -17.73 10.42 -4.64
C GLY A 40 -18.44 9.08 -4.85
N ALA A 41 -18.86 8.76 -6.05
CA ALA A 41 -19.47 7.47 -6.37
C ALA A 41 -18.46 6.32 -6.19
N PHE A 42 -17.21 6.52 -6.63
CA PHE A 42 -16.15 5.55 -6.43
C PHE A 42 -15.80 5.38 -4.95
N ILE A 43 -15.73 6.46 -4.17
CA ILE A 43 -15.45 6.40 -2.72
C ILE A 43 -16.49 5.55 -2.00
N ILE A 44 -17.78 5.74 -2.30
CA ILE A 44 -18.86 4.92 -1.72
C ILE A 44 -18.67 3.45 -2.09
N ALA A 45 -18.51 3.14 -3.38
CA ALA A 45 -18.34 1.77 -3.85
C ALA A 45 -17.09 1.12 -3.22
N TRP A 46 -15.99 1.87 -3.11
CA TRP A 46 -14.75 1.40 -2.48
C TRP A 46 -14.91 1.17 -0.97
N THR A 47 -15.60 2.07 -0.26
CA THR A 47 -15.88 1.88 1.18
C THR A 47 -16.70 0.61 1.41
N ILE A 48 -17.72 0.35 0.59
CA ILE A 48 -18.50 -0.88 0.65
C ILE A 48 -17.61 -2.10 0.35
N ALA A 49 -16.77 -2.04 -0.69
CA ALA A 49 -15.84 -3.11 -1.02
C ALA A 49 -14.83 -3.38 0.12
N MET A 50 -14.36 -2.34 0.80
CA MET A 50 -13.50 -2.48 1.98
C MET A 50 -14.21 -3.26 3.10
N LEU A 51 -15.43 -2.87 3.44
CA LEU A 51 -16.17 -3.47 4.56
C LEU A 51 -16.66 -4.90 4.27
N VAL A 52 -17.10 -5.15 3.03
CA VAL A 52 -17.74 -6.45 2.66
C VAL A 52 -16.71 -7.47 2.18
N PHE A 53 -15.61 -7.03 1.60
CA PHE A 53 -14.62 -7.92 0.98
C PHE A 53 -13.27 -7.87 1.68
N ALA A 54 -12.62 -6.69 1.73
CA ALA A 54 -11.23 -6.62 2.14
C ALA A 54 -11.03 -6.89 3.64
N VAL A 55 -11.80 -6.26 4.52
CA VAL A 55 -11.69 -6.44 5.98
C VAL A 55 -12.02 -7.88 6.42
N PRO A 56 -13.10 -8.52 5.94
CA PRO A 56 -13.36 -9.93 6.25
C PRO A 56 -12.26 -10.87 5.75
N LEU A 57 -11.73 -10.63 4.55
CA LEU A 57 -10.65 -11.46 4.00
C LEU A 57 -9.36 -11.30 4.80
N LEU A 58 -8.96 -10.06 5.14
CA LEU A 58 -7.82 -9.81 6.02
C LEU A 58 -7.97 -10.47 7.40
N SER A 59 -9.17 -10.38 7.98
CA SER A 59 -9.46 -11.02 9.28
C SER A 59 -9.31 -12.55 9.19
N THR A 60 -9.75 -13.13 8.09
CA THR A 60 -9.60 -14.57 7.82
C THR A 60 -8.12 -14.94 7.67
N GLU A 61 -7.37 -14.20 6.86
CA GLU A 61 -5.93 -14.43 6.68
C GLU A 61 -5.15 -14.30 7.99
N MET A 62 -5.43 -13.25 8.77
CA MET A 62 -4.80 -13.04 10.07
C MET A 62 -5.13 -14.17 11.05
N ALA A 63 -6.40 -14.59 11.14
CA ALA A 63 -6.82 -15.68 12.00
C ALA A 63 -6.11 -17.00 11.64
N PHE A 64 -6.03 -17.31 10.34
CA PHE A 64 -5.33 -18.52 9.88
C PHE A 64 -3.82 -18.43 10.15
N GLY A 65 -3.18 -17.32 9.85
CA GLY A 65 -1.76 -17.13 10.12
C GLY A 65 -1.43 -17.23 11.60
N LYS A 66 -2.23 -16.57 12.46
CA LYS A 66 -2.10 -16.63 13.92
C LYS A 66 -2.27 -18.05 14.46
N LYS A 67 -3.25 -18.81 13.93
CA LYS A 67 -3.54 -20.16 14.36
C LYS A 67 -2.46 -21.18 13.94
N THR A 68 -2.06 -21.12 12.68
CA THR A 68 -1.17 -22.16 12.11
C THR A 68 0.32 -21.88 12.35
N ARG A 69 0.73 -20.62 12.34
CA ARG A 69 2.14 -20.19 12.47
C ARG A 69 3.09 -20.82 11.44
N LEU A 70 2.57 -21.21 10.27
CA LEU A 70 3.29 -21.96 9.24
C LEU A 70 3.59 -21.14 7.96
N GLY A 71 3.28 -19.84 7.97
CA GLY A 71 3.37 -19.01 6.78
C GLY A 71 2.35 -19.40 5.72
N CYS A 72 2.38 -18.75 4.57
CA CYS A 72 1.35 -18.88 3.56
C CYS A 72 1.17 -20.35 3.09
N ILE A 73 2.25 -21.00 2.65
CA ILE A 73 2.20 -22.37 2.10
C ILE A 73 1.73 -23.40 3.15
N GLY A 74 2.31 -23.29 4.35
CA GLY A 74 1.97 -24.18 5.45
C GLY A 74 0.54 -24.04 5.92
N THR A 75 0.01 -22.82 5.97
CA THR A 75 -1.36 -22.52 6.34
C THR A 75 -2.38 -23.18 5.40
N PHE A 76 -2.19 -23.06 4.09
CA PHE A 76 -3.08 -23.73 3.11
C PHE A 76 -3.03 -25.24 3.22
N ARG A 77 -1.86 -25.82 3.52
CA ARG A 77 -1.72 -27.26 3.73
C ARG A 77 -2.43 -27.72 5.00
N ASP A 78 -2.30 -26.96 6.09
CA ASP A 78 -2.91 -27.31 7.38
C ASP A 78 -4.43 -27.16 7.36
N ALA A 79 -4.93 -26.03 6.86
CA ALA A 79 -6.35 -25.72 6.82
C ALA A 79 -7.13 -26.55 5.79
N GLY A 80 -6.54 -26.82 4.62
CA GLY A 80 -7.25 -27.49 3.51
C GLY A 80 -6.78 -28.93 3.22
N GLY A 81 -5.67 -29.36 3.85
CA GLY A 81 -5.01 -30.63 3.58
C GLY A 81 -3.98 -30.55 2.44
N LYS A 82 -3.18 -31.62 2.30
CA LYS A 82 -2.03 -31.67 1.37
C LYS A 82 -2.37 -31.29 -0.06
N LYS A 83 -3.57 -31.60 -0.54
CA LYS A 83 -4.02 -31.29 -1.91
C LYS A 83 -4.14 -29.80 -2.21
N TYR A 84 -4.24 -28.93 -1.19
CA TYR A 84 -4.36 -27.49 -1.34
C TYR A 84 -3.02 -26.74 -1.13
N THR A 85 -1.92 -27.44 -0.87
CA THR A 85 -0.59 -26.83 -0.70
C THR A 85 -0.19 -25.99 -1.91
N TRP A 86 -0.58 -26.38 -3.12
CA TRP A 86 -0.31 -25.64 -4.35
C TRP A 86 -0.90 -24.23 -4.37
N MET A 87 -2.05 -24.00 -3.70
CA MET A 87 -2.66 -22.68 -3.61
C MET A 87 -1.76 -21.73 -2.82
N GLY A 88 -1.25 -22.18 -1.67
CA GLY A 88 -0.29 -21.41 -0.89
C GLY A 88 1.01 -21.14 -1.66
N PHE A 89 1.49 -22.10 -2.43
CA PHE A 89 2.64 -21.91 -3.32
C PHE A 89 2.34 -20.89 -4.43
N PHE A 90 1.16 -20.97 -5.05
CA PHE A 90 0.73 -20.00 -6.08
C PHE A 90 0.71 -18.57 -5.53
N VAL A 91 0.11 -18.35 -4.35
CA VAL A 91 0.10 -17.03 -3.69
C VAL A 91 1.52 -16.55 -3.39
N ALA A 92 2.38 -17.41 -2.86
CA ALA A 92 3.78 -17.06 -2.59
C ALA A 92 4.55 -16.71 -3.87
N ALA A 93 4.32 -17.43 -4.97
CA ALA A 93 4.92 -17.14 -6.27
C ALA A 93 4.47 -15.79 -6.83
N VAL A 94 3.18 -15.47 -6.72
CA VAL A 94 2.65 -14.15 -7.11
C VAL A 94 3.33 -13.04 -6.32
N CYS A 95 3.50 -13.22 -5.00
CA CYS A 95 4.21 -12.26 -4.16
C CYS A 95 5.68 -12.08 -4.56
N PHE A 96 6.35 -13.15 -4.95
CA PHE A 96 7.72 -13.09 -5.45
C PHE A 96 7.84 -12.24 -6.74
N PHE A 97 6.95 -12.45 -7.70
CA PHE A 97 6.93 -11.63 -8.93
C PHE A 97 6.55 -10.17 -8.64
N LEU A 98 5.61 -9.93 -7.72
CA LEU A 98 5.29 -8.58 -7.26
C LEU A 98 6.50 -7.90 -6.62
N MET A 99 7.23 -8.60 -5.76
CA MET A 99 8.45 -8.05 -5.14
C MET A 99 9.45 -7.61 -6.22
N SER A 100 9.68 -8.42 -7.24
CA SER A 100 10.58 -8.11 -8.35
C SER A 100 10.18 -6.81 -9.06
N TYR A 101 8.89 -6.62 -9.33
CA TYR A 101 8.36 -5.40 -9.93
C TYR A 101 8.50 -4.19 -8.99
N TYR A 102 8.14 -4.34 -7.71
CA TYR A 102 8.21 -3.24 -6.74
C TYR A 102 9.63 -2.79 -6.45
N CYS A 103 10.62 -3.67 -6.49
CA CYS A 103 12.02 -3.31 -6.35
C CYS A 103 12.47 -2.31 -7.43
N VAL A 104 11.99 -2.44 -8.67
CA VAL A 104 12.26 -1.49 -9.75
C VAL A 104 11.60 -0.14 -9.44
N LEU A 105 10.31 -0.15 -9.08
CA LEU A 105 9.59 1.07 -8.72
C LEU A 105 10.22 1.79 -7.53
N GLN A 106 10.71 1.06 -6.53
CA GLN A 106 11.45 1.64 -5.40
C GLN A 106 12.68 2.41 -5.88
N GLY A 107 13.45 1.87 -6.82
CA GLY A 107 14.58 2.56 -7.43
C GLY A 107 14.16 3.88 -8.10
N TYR A 108 13.06 3.88 -8.83
CA TYR A 108 12.49 5.09 -9.43
C TYR A 108 12.10 6.12 -8.37
N CYS A 109 11.40 5.70 -7.32
CA CYS A 109 11.03 6.60 -6.23
C CYS A 109 12.28 7.22 -5.56
N MET A 110 13.33 6.45 -5.35
CA MET A 110 14.59 6.95 -4.78
C MET A 110 15.26 7.98 -5.68
N LYS A 111 15.32 7.76 -7.00
CA LYS A 111 15.84 8.74 -7.96
C LYS A 111 15.07 10.05 -7.86
N TYR A 112 13.74 10.00 -7.86
CA TYR A 112 12.92 11.20 -7.79
C TYR A 112 12.95 11.87 -6.42
N ALA A 113 13.13 11.12 -5.34
CA ALA A 113 13.39 11.70 -4.02
C ALA A 113 14.70 12.50 -4.00
N VAL A 114 15.78 11.96 -4.58
CA VAL A 114 17.05 12.69 -4.74
C VAL A 114 16.85 13.93 -5.59
N ASN A 115 16.15 13.84 -6.71
CA ASN A 115 15.87 14.98 -7.57
C ASN A 115 15.09 16.09 -6.83
N SER A 116 14.16 15.70 -5.94
CA SER A 116 13.39 16.65 -5.13
C SER A 116 14.26 17.39 -4.11
N VAL A 117 15.17 16.69 -3.44
CA VAL A 117 16.08 17.27 -2.44
C VAL A 117 17.15 18.13 -3.10
N THR A 118 17.65 17.74 -4.28
CA THR A 118 18.69 18.49 -5.02
C THR A 118 18.14 19.67 -5.81
N SER A 119 16.86 20.01 -5.63
CA SER A 119 16.19 21.12 -6.36
C SER A 119 16.25 20.98 -7.89
N ALA A 120 16.30 19.74 -8.38
CA ALA A 120 16.21 19.47 -9.81
C ALA A 120 14.82 19.84 -10.37
N PHE A 121 13.79 19.83 -9.51
CA PHE A 121 12.45 20.31 -9.84
C PHE A 121 12.36 21.81 -9.53
N LYS A 122 12.48 22.63 -10.56
CA LYS A 122 12.28 24.08 -10.48
C LYS A 122 10.78 24.40 -10.57
N PRO A 123 10.32 25.51 -9.97
CA PRO A 123 8.97 26.02 -10.22
C PRO A 123 8.74 26.23 -11.73
N ASN A 124 7.56 25.88 -12.22
CA ASN A 124 7.15 26.05 -13.62
C ASN A 124 7.93 25.20 -14.65
N LEU A 125 8.31 23.96 -14.28
CA LEU A 125 8.83 23.02 -15.26
C LEU A 125 7.76 22.69 -16.31
N SER A 126 8.13 22.78 -17.59
CA SER A 126 7.23 22.38 -18.69
C SER A 126 7.06 20.84 -18.70
N THR A 127 5.96 20.38 -19.27
CA THR A 127 5.70 18.94 -19.49
C THR A 127 6.81 18.30 -20.33
N GLU A 128 7.36 19.04 -21.31
CA GLU A 128 8.47 18.57 -22.13
C GLU A 128 9.73 18.31 -21.30
N THR A 129 10.08 19.24 -20.40
CA THR A 129 11.24 19.10 -19.52
C THR A 129 11.08 17.91 -18.58
N THR A 130 9.90 17.73 -17.97
CA THR A 130 9.64 16.60 -17.08
C THR A 130 9.65 15.27 -17.83
N SER A 131 9.13 15.22 -19.04
CA SER A 131 9.20 14.04 -19.91
C SER A 131 10.63 13.72 -20.32
N ALA A 132 11.43 14.75 -20.67
CA ALA A 132 12.84 14.58 -20.99
C ALA A 132 13.65 14.04 -19.78
N MET A 133 13.36 14.54 -18.58
CA MET A 133 13.99 14.03 -17.34
C MET A 133 13.65 12.55 -17.09
N TRP A 134 12.41 12.18 -17.36
CA TRP A 134 11.96 10.78 -17.25
C TRP A 134 12.69 9.89 -18.25
N THR A 135 12.69 10.26 -19.54
CA THR A 135 13.33 9.50 -20.61
C THR A 135 14.85 9.40 -20.37
N ALA A 136 15.51 10.49 -20.00
CA ALA A 136 16.94 10.49 -19.70
C ALA A 136 17.32 9.54 -18.54
N PHE A 137 16.44 9.37 -17.56
CA PHE A 137 16.64 8.43 -16.48
C PHE A 137 16.36 6.98 -16.93
N THR A 138 15.22 6.72 -17.58
CA THR A 138 14.80 5.38 -17.98
C THR A 138 15.68 4.76 -19.05
N ASP A 139 16.24 5.58 -19.95
CA ASP A 139 17.19 5.13 -20.98
C ASP A 139 18.60 4.90 -20.44
N SER A 140 18.91 5.46 -19.26
CA SER A 140 20.20 5.25 -18.62
C SER A 140 20.21 3.96 -17.78
N GLN A 141 20.55 2.84 -18.38
CA GLN A 141 20.63 1.55 -17.68
C GLN A 141 21.47 1.62 -16.39
N ALA A 142 22.61 2.35 -16.44
CA ALA A 142 23.47 2.51 -15.27
C ALA A 142 22.76 3.20 -14.09
N GLN A 143 22.00 4.28 -14.34
CA GLN A 143 21.25 4.97 -13.28
C GLN A 143 20.11 4.09 -12.74
N VAL A 144 19.35 3.44 -13.62
CA VAL A 144 18.26 2.55 -13.21
C VAL A 144 18.79 1.43 -12.34
N ILE A 145 19.87 0.75 -12.75
CA ILE A 145 20.48 -0.33 -11.96
C ILE A 145 21.04 0.19 -10.63
N LEU A 146 21.70 1.34 -10.63
CA LEU A 146 22.26 1.93 -9.41
C LEU A 146 21.17 2.21 -8.35
N PHE A 147 20.10 2.92 -8.73
CA PHE A 147 19.02 3.26 -7.79
C PHE A 147 18.24 2.02 -7.36
N HIS A 148 18.05 1.05 -8.26
CA HIS A 148 17.47 -0.25 -7.91
C HIS A 148 18.35 -0.98 -6.88
N ALA A 149 19.66 -1.08 -7.11
CA ALA A 149 20.59 -1.75 -6.20
C ALA A 149 20.62 -1.10 -4.81
N ILE A 150 20.61 0.24 -4.75
CA ILE A 150 20.57 0.98 -3.47
C ILE A 150 19.26 0.67 -2.73
N GLY A 151 18.11 0.73 -3.42
CA GLY A 151 16.81 0.43 -2.82
C GLY A 151 16.72 -1.01 -2.33
N PHE A 152 17.19 -1.96 -3.13
CA PHE A 152 17.23 -3.37 -2.77
C PHE A 152 18.15 -3.63 -1.57
N ALA A 153 19.36 -3.06 -1.55
CA ALA A 153 20.29 -3.18 -0.43
C ALA A 153 19.70 -2.62 0.87
N LEU A 154 19.01 -1.49 0.80
CA LEU A 154 18.32 -0.90 1.96
C LEU A 154 17.22 -1.84 2.49
N ALA A 155 16.40 -2.40 1.60
CA ALA A 155 15.36 -3.36 1.98
C ALA A 155 15.97 -4.62 2.61
N CYS A 156 17.02 -5.20 2.00
CA CYS A 156 17.73 -6.33 2.55
C CYS A 156 18.33 -6.03 3.93
N PHE A 157 18.90 -4.85 4.13
CA PHE A 157 19.45 -4.43 5.41
C PHE A 157 18.39 -4.37 6.51
N ILE A 158 17.19 -3.80 6.20
CA ILE A 158 16.07 -3.75 7.14
C ILE A 158 15.60 -5.16 7.50
N VAL A 159 15.42 -6.02 6.52
CA VAL A 159 14.96 -7.41 6.74
C VAL A 159 16.02 -8.22 7.50
N TYR A 160 17.30 -8.01 7.23
CA TYR A 160 18.39 -8.68 7.92
C TYR A 160 18.40 -8.40 9.44
N GLN A 161 17.91 -7.24 9.87
CA GLN A 161 17.77 -6.91 11.29
C GLN A 161 16.60 -7.63 11.99
N GLY A 162 15.86 -8.46 11.27
CA GLY A 162 14.74 -9.26 11.81
C GLY A 162 13.42 -8.51 11.89
N ILE A 163 12.46 -9.13 12.53
CA ILE A 163 11.08 -8.64 12.62
C ILE A 163 10.99 -7.42 13.53
N ALA A 164 11.40 -7.58 14.79
CA ALA A 164 11.27 -6.53 15.79
C ALA A 164 12.35 -5.43 15.63
N GLY A 165 13.60 -5.81 15.35
CA GLY A 165 14.71 -4.88 15.20
C GLY A 165 14.73 -4.12 13.87
N GLY A 166 14.22 -4.72 12.82
CA GLY A 166 14.22 -4.19 11.46
C GLY A 166 12.84 -3.69 11.01
N ILE A 167 11.96 -4.59 10.62
CA ILE A 167 10.68 -4.26 9.99
C ILE A 167 9.82 -3.40 10.92
N GLU A 168 9.61 -3.83 12.16
CA GLU A 168 8.78 -3.10 13.12
C GLU A 168 9.34 -1.71 13.40
N LYS A 169 10.64 -1.63 13.68
CA LYS A 169 11.30 -0.36 14.00
C LYS A 169 11.25 0.63 12.84
N PHE A 170 11.47 0.14 11.61
CA PHE A 170 11.35 0.95 10.41
C PHE A 170 9.91 1.45 10.21
N CYS A 171 8.92 0.57 10.29
CA CYS A 171 7.51 0.93 10.08
C CYS A 171 6.98 1.89 11.15
N LYS A 172 7.40 1.76 12.41
CA LYS A 172 7.05 2.70 13.49
C LYS A 172 7.49 4.14 13.23
N VAL A 173 8.51 4.34 12.42
CA VAL A 173 8.97 5.68 12.02
C VAL A 173 8.38 6.09 10.69
N ALA A 174 8.44 5.21 9.69
CA ALA A 174 8.04 5.51 8.32
C ALA A 174 6.54 5.79 8.19
N ILE A 175 5.67 5.03 8.88
CA ILE A 175 4.23 5.18 8.76
C ILE A 175 3.73 6.50 9.35
N PRO A 176 4.08 6.91 10.59
CA PRO A 176 3.72 8.23 11.10
C PRO A 176 4.28 9.37 10.25
N ALA A 177 5.52 9.25 9.76
CA ALA A 177 6.12 10.25 8.88
C ALA A 177 5.32 10.40 7.58
N LEU A 178 4.90 9.28 6.98
CA LEU A 178 4.04 9.29 5.79
C LEU A 178 2.71 9.99 6.07
N PHE A 179 2.05 9.67 7.19
CA PHE A 179 0.79 10.32 7.57
C PHE A 179 0.96 11.84 7.74
N ILE A 180 2.02 12.29 8.40
CA ILE A 180 2.31 13.73 8.57
C ILE A 180 2.49 14.41 7.21
N ILE A 181 3.24 13.78 6.30
CA ILE A 181 3.46 14.31 4.95
C ILE A 181 2.14 14.39 4.18
N LEU A 182 1.32 13.33 4.23
CA LEU A 182 0.03 13.29 3.50
C LEU A 182 -0.94 14.34 4.05
N VAL A 183 -1.08 14.46 5.37
CA VAL A 183 -1.92 15.48 6.00
C VAL A 183 -1.42 16.89 5.63
N GLY A 184 -0.11 17.13 5.70
CA GLY A 184 0.48 18.41 5.30
C GLY A 184 0.19 18.75 3.83
N LEU A 185 0.32 17.78 2.95
CA LEU A 185 -0.01 17.94 1.53
C LEU A 185 -1.51 18.16 1.31
N ALA A 186 -2.39 17.49 2.07
CA ALA A 186 -3.84 17.70 1.98
C ALA A 186 -4.21 19.14 2.42
N ILE A 187 -3.66 19.61 3.55
CA ILE A 187 -3.86 20.98 4.01
C ILE A 187 -3.36 21.98 2.96
N TYR A 188 -2.17 21.76 2.41
CA TYR A 188 -1.64 22.62 1.34
C TYR A 188 -2.53 22.61 0.09
N ALA A 189 -3.02 21.43 -0.32
CA ALA A 189 -3.89 21.29 -1.48
C ALA A 189 -5.18 22.12 -1.38
N VAL A 190 -5.78 22.18 -0.18
CA VAL A 190 -7.01 22.97 0.06
C VAL A 190 -6.78 24.48 -0.06
N THR A 191 -5.54 24.96 0.09
CA THR A 191 -5.20 26.38 -0.05
C THR A 191 -4.99 26.83 -1.50
N LEU A 192 -4.98 25.91 -2.45
CA LEU A 192 -4.69 26.21 -3.85
C LEU A 192 -5.93 26.70 -4.60
N ASN A 193 -5.68 27.48 -5.65
CA ASN A 193 -6.74 27.93 -6.55
C ASN A 193 -7.37 26.72 -7.26
N GLY A 194 -8.71 26.63 -7.22
CA GLY A 194 -9.45 25.49 -7.79
C GLY A 194 -9.72 24.34 -6.82
N ALA A 195 -9.18 24.37 -5.58
CA ALA A 195 -9.40 23.33 -4.57
C ALA A 195 -10.89 23.04 -4.31
N SER A 196 -11.73 24.08 -4.31
CA SER A 196 -13.17 23.94 -4.12
C SER A 196 -13.83 23.07 -5.21
N GLN A 197 -13.39 23.18 -6.45
CA GLN A 197 -13.91 22.37 -7.57
C GLN A 197 -13.50 20.89 -7.40
N GLY A 198 -12.25 20.64 -7.00
CA GLY A 198 -11.75 19.29 -6.71
C GLY A 198 -12.51 18.64 -5.55
N LEU A 199 -12.74 19.39 -4.45
CA LEU A 199 -13.53 18.91 -3.32
C LEU A 199 -14.99 18.66 -3.72
N GLN A 200 -15.59 19.56 -4.48
CA GLN A 200 -16.95 19.37 -4.99
C GLN A 200 -17.05 18.09 -5.84
N TYR A 201 -16.09 17.86 -6.75
CA TYR A 201 -16.04 16.64 -7.54
C TYR A 201 -15.93 15.38 -6.66
N LEU A 202 -15.09 15.43 -5.63
CA LEU A 202 -14.85 14.33 -4.73
C LEU A 202 -16.06 13.94 -3.89
N PHE A 203 -16.89 14.93 -3.49
CA PHE A 203 -18.07 14.70 -2.65
C PHE A 203 -19.38 14.65 -3.45
N THR A 204 -19.34 14.90 -4.76
CA THR A 204 -20.52 14.78 -5.63
C THR A 204 -20.72 13.35 -6.09
N VAL A 205 -21.90 12.78 -5.79
CA VAL A 205 -22.25 11.42 -6.22
C VAL A 205 -23.10 11.49 -7.48
N LYS A 206 -22.56 11.07 -8.61
CA LYS A 206 -23.28 11.01 -9.88
C LYS A 206 -23.87 9.62 -10.06
N LYS A 207 -25.17 9.54 -10.35
CA LYS A 207 -25.91 8.27 -10.51
C LYS A 207 -25.33 7.39 -11.62
N GLU A 208 -24.84 7.98 -12.68
CA GLU A 208 -24.24 7.26 -13.82
C GLU A 208 -23.03 6.40 -13.40
N TYR A 209 -22.21 6.89 -12.46
CA TYR A 209 -21.05 6.14 -11.96
C TYR A 209 -21.43 5.12 -10.88
N ILE A 210 -22.34 5.47 -9.95
CA ILE A 210 -22.73 4.52 -8.91
C ILE A 210 -23.49 3.31 -9.46
N LEU A 211 -24.18 3.47 -10.59
CA LEU A 211 -24.87 2.40 -11.29
C LEU A 211 -23.97 1.67 -12.32
N SER A 212 -22.77 2.17 -12.56
CA SER A 212 -21.85 1.57 -13.53
C SER A 212 -21.16 0.33 -12.93
N PRO A 213 -21.26 -0.85 -13.53
CA PRO A 213 -20.54 -2.04 -13.11
C PRO A 213 -19.01 -1.83 -13.06
N ASN A 214 -18.48 -1.01 -13.99
CA ASN A 214 -17.04 -0.71 -14.02
C ASN A 214 -16.56 -0.02 -12.74
N THR A 215 -17.33 0.94 -12.20
CA THR A 215 -17.00 1.62 -10.94
C THR A 215 -16.88 0.62 -9.79
N TRP A 216 -17.79 -0.34 -9.69
CA TRP A 216 -17.75 -1.39 -8.67
C TRP A 216 -16.54 -2.35 -8.85
N ILE A 217 -16.31 -2.80 -10.09
CA ILE A 217 -15.16 -3.65 -10.41
C ILE A 217 -13.86 -2.93 -10.00
N GLN A 218 -13.68 -1.67 -10.38
CA GLN A 218 -12.50 -0.89 -10.02
C GLN A 218 -12.39 -0.67 -8.51
N ALA A 219 -13.52 -0.50 -7.82
CA ALA A 219 -13.56 -0.36 -6.36
C ALA A 219 -13.10 -1.63 -5.65
N PHE A 220 -13.59 -2.81 -6.06
CA PHE A 220 -13.16 -4.11 -5.51
C PHE A 220 -11.68 -4.39 -5.81
N ILE A 221 -11.24 -4.15 -7.05
CA ILE A 221 -9.82 -4.27 -7.42
C ILE A 221 -8.97 -3.36 -6.54
N GLN A 222 -9.39 -2.10 -6.36
CA GLN A 222 -8.65 -1.16 -5.52
C GLN A 222 -8.63 -1.57 -4.05
N ALA A 223 -9.74 -2.09 -3.51
CA ALA A 223 -9.79 -2.60 -2.14
C ALA A 223 -8.79 -3.75 -1.93
N ALA A 224 -8.73 -4.71 -2.86
CA ALA A 224 -7.75 -5.80 -2.83
C ALA A 224 -6.30 -5.28 -2.91
N TRP A 225 -6.01 -4.38 -3.85
CA TRP A 225 -4.67 -3.81 -4.02
C TRP A 225 -4.22 -3.00 -2.81
N SER A 226 -5.10 -2.16 -2.26
CA SER A 226 -4.78 -1.28 -1.15
C SER A 226 -4.49 -2.02 0.14
N THR A 227 -5.16 -3.14 0.37
CA THR A 227 -5.05 -3.90 1.61
C THR A 227 -4.09 -5.07 1.53
N GLY A 228 -3.75 -5.51 0.31
CA GLY A 228 -3.04 -6.76 0.10
C GLY A 228 -3.85 -8.00 0.49
N ALA A 229 -5.17 -7.86 0.63
CA ALA A 229 -6.06 -8.99 0.92
C ALA A 229 -6.02 -10.03 -0.20
N GLY A 230 -5.85 -11.29 0.16
CA GLY A 230 -5.66 -12.38 -0.78
C GLY A 230 -4.21 -12.62 -1.21
N TRP A 231 -3.25 -11.82 -0.74
CA TRP A 231 -1.83 -11.96 -1.12
C TRP A 231 -1.00 -12.80 -0.15
N GLY A 232 -1.58 -13.24 0.98
CA GLY A 232 -0.91 -14.06 1.97
C GLY A 232 0.16 -13.34 2.80
N PHE A 233 0.33 -12.03 2.64
CA PHE A 233 1.24 -11.24 3.47
C PHE A 233 0.80 -11.22 4.92
N ILE A 234 -0.50 -10.98 5.15
CA ILE A 234 -1.08 -10.95 6.49
C ILE A 234 -0.97 -12.33 7.15
N ILE A 235 -1.17 -13.43 6.41
CA ILE A 235 -0.92 -14.78 6.91
C ILE A 235 0.51 -14.90 7.46
N THR A 236 1.49 -14.38 6.71
CA THR A 236 2.90 -14.46 7.09
C THR A 236 3.21 -13.57 8.29
N TYR A 237 2.71 -12.33 8.33
CA TYR A 237 2.93 -11.42 9.46
C TYR A 237 2.23 -11.92 10.73
N ALA A 238 1.06 -12.54 10.60
CA ALA A 238 0.32 -13.11 11.72
C ALA A 238 1.05 -14.26 12.43
N ASN A 239 2.07 -14.87 11.80
CA ASN A 239 2.94 -15.83 12.48
C ASN A 239 3.68 -15.22 13.68
N TYR A 240 3.94 -13.91 13.64
CA TYR A 240 4.73 -13.18 14.63
C TYR A 240 3.86 -12.34 15.58
N VAL A 241 2.55 -12.48 15.51
CA VAL A 241 1.59 -11.78 16.37
C VAL A 241 1.47 -12.45 17.72
N GLY A 242 1.27 -11.67 18.79
CA GLY A 242 0.98 -12.18 20.14
C GLY A 242 -0.32 -12.98 20.19
N GLU A 243 -0.46 -13.85 21.16
CA GLU A 243 -1.69 -14.67 21.32
C GLU A 243 -2.88 -13.81 21.74
N GLU A 244 -2.64 -12.74 22.47
CA GLU A 244 -3.65 -11.82 22.99
C GLU A 244 -4.14 -10.80 21.93
N GLU A 245 -3.54 -10.78 20.74
CA GLU A 245 -3.91 -9.83 19.69
C GLU A 245 -5.35 -10.05 19.21
N ASP A 246 -6.16 -8.98 19.25
CA ASP A 246 -7.54 -9.01 18.75
C ASP A 246 -7.56 -8.84 17.21
N VAL A 247 -7.81 -9.96 16.52
CA VAL A 247 -7.81 -10.04 15.06
C VAL A 247 -8.81 -9.08 14.40
N PRO A 248 -10.11 -9.07 14.79
CA PRO A 248 -11.08 -8.16 14.19
C PRO A 248 -10.71 -6.70 14.36
N THR A 249 -10.32 -6.29 15.56
CA THR A 249 -9.96 -4.90 15.86
C THR A 249 -8.73 -4.47 15.09
N SER A 250 -7.69 -5.31 15.02
CA SER A 250 -6.48 -4.99 14.27
C SER A 250 -6.75 -4.83 12.77
N CYS A 251 -7.55 -5.71 12.16
CA CYS A 251 -7.94 -5.61 10.76
C CYS A 251 -8.83 -4.39 10.48
N LEU A 252 -9.71 -4.02 11.41
CA LEU A 252 -10.52 -2.81 11.29
C LEU A 252 -9.65 -1.54 11.37
N ILE A 253 -8.71 -1.47 12.31
CA ILE A 253 -7.75 -0.36 12.43
C ILE A 253 -6.92 -0.23 11.16
N MET A 254 -6.48 -1.35 10.57
CA MET A 254 -5.78 -1.35 9.29
C MET A 254 -6.66 -0.78 8.17
N GLY A 255 -7.90 -1.24 8.05
CA GLY A 255 -8.85 -0.74 7.05
C GLY A 255 -9.15 0.76 7.22
N LEU A 256 -9.36 1.23 8.44
CA LEU A 256 -9.59 2.64 8.73
C LEU A 256 -8.34 3.50 8.48
N GLY A 257 -7.16 3.00 8.88
CA GLY A 257 -5.89 3.68 8.61
C GLY A 257 -5.65 3.88 7.12
N LEU A 258 -5.95 2.86 6.30
CA LEU A 258 -5.90 2.96 4.84
C LEU A 258 -6.93 3.95 4.30
N SER A 259 -8.14 3.99 4.88
CA SER A 259 -9.18 4.94 4.47
C SER A 259 -8.73 6.39 4.66
N LEU A 260 -8.05 6.71 5.77
CA LEU A 260 -7.51 8.04 6.01
C LEU A 260 -6.47 8.44 4.95
N ILE A 261 -5.60 7.51 4.55
CA ILE A 261 -4.62 7.75 3.49
C ILE A 261 -5.32 8.02 2.16
N HIS A 262 -6.31 7.21 1.80
CA HIS A 262 -7.02 7.34 0.53
C HIS A 262 -7.86 8.62 0.44
N ILE A 263 -8.47 9.06 1.53
CA ILE A 263 -9.27 10.30 1.56
C ILE A 263 -8.38 11.54 1.46
N SER A 264 -7.17 11.51 2.00
CA SER A 264 -6.21 12.63 1.88
C SER A 264 -5.57 12.76 0.49
N GLU A 265 -5.52 11.69 -0.29
CA GLU A 265 -4.90 11.65 -1.62
C GLU A 265 -5.71 12.34 -2.75
N PRO A 266 -7.05 12.21 -2.83
CA PRO A 266 -7.81 12.84 -3.91
C PRO A 266 -7.75 14.37 -3.96
N THR A 267 -7.39 15.01 -2.85
CA THR A 267 -7.14 16.46 -2.84
C THR A 267 -5.95 16.85 -3.72
N ARG A 268 -5.04 15.93 -4.03
CA ARG A 268 -3.96 16.12 -4.99
C ARG A 268 -4.43 16.22 -6.45
N LEU A 269 -5.56 15.62 -6.79
CA LEU A 269 -6.10 15.72 -8.17
C LEU A 269 -6.59 17.11 -8.50
N ALA A 270 -7.01 17.89 -7.50
CA ALA A 270 -7.29 19.31 -7.66
C ALA A 270 -6.05 20.14 -8.02
N LEU A 271 -4.84 19.56 -7.89
CA LEU A 271 -3.56 20.21 -8.23
C LEU A 271 -3.09 19.92 -9.66
N ILE A 272 -3.69 18.97 -10.35
CA ILE A 272 -3.22 18.47 -11.65
C ILE A 272 -4.21 18.86 -12.79
N SER A 273 -5.40 19.31 -12.44
CA SER A 273 -6.40 19.88 -13.36
C SER A 273 -6.24 21.41 -13.48
#